data_2fe911699da8090f5833614054bf3c25
#
_entry.id   2fe911699da8090f5833614054bf3c25
#
_cell.length_a   1.000
_cell.length_b   1.000
_cell.length_c   1.000
_cell.angle_alpha   90.00
_cell.angle_beta   90.00
_cell.angle_gamma   90.00
#
_symmetry.space_group_name_H-M   'P 1'
#
loop_
_entity.id
_entity.type
_entity.pdbx_description
1 polymer ?
#
loop_
_entity_poly.entity_id
_entity_poly.type
_entity_poly.pdbx_seq_one_letter_code
_entity_poly.pdbx_strand_id
1 'polypeptide(L)'
;MTSTKSYATFRVALNLSLAALWLVANPTRSEAYPPLSEYASETSAGFSVLVHRDVDADAELATKTRRELKRQLTEIVKVLPEHALVELRKVQIWVELNAKERGGAEYHVSRRWLTENGYNPAKTGGVEIANARNFVEWSAAAQPCMVLHELAHAWHFRVLGEDHAEIAAAYRNAMDRGLYDRVPYVAGGTQKAYATTNDKEYFAELSEAYYGKNDFFPFVRRELEKHDPQGFAAIRATWEAPVESRAEESATAEPAGQ
;
A
#
# COMPACT_ATOMS: atom_id res chain seq x y z
N MET A 1 -24.12 22.98 23.86
CA MET A 1 -22.66 23.04 23.65
C MET A 1 -22.20 21.67 23.13
N THR A 2 -22.22 21.52 21.81
CA THR A 2 -21.86 20.29 21.11
C THR A 2 -20.42 20.46 20.60
N SER A 3 -19.49 19.73 21.20
CA SER A 3 -18.11 19.69 20.80
C SER A 3 -17.99 18.90 19.51
N THR A 4 -17.84 19.58 18.39
CA THR A 4 -17.47 18.99 17.10
C THR A 4 -15.98 18.64 17.15
N LYS A 5 -15.68 17.36 17.32
CA LYS A 5 -14.30 16.84 17.08
C LYS A 5 -14.02 16.94 15.59
N SER A 6 -13.15 17.88 15.23
CA SER A 6 -12.60 18.02 13.89
C SER A 6 -11.66 16.82 13.65
N TYR A 7 -12.06 15.88 12.84
CA TYR A 7 -11.17 14.83 12.35
C TYR A 7 -10.38 15.42 11.19
N ALA A 8 -9.12 15.77 11.49
CA ALA A 8 -8.18 16.24 10.47
C ALA A 8 -7.92 15.13 9.47
N THR A 9 -8.19 15.41 8.22
CA THR A 9 -7.85 14.58 7.04
C THR A 9 -6.33 14.48 6.93
N PHE A 10 -5.75 13.34 7.25
CA PHE A 10 -4.32 13.09 7.08
C PHE A 10 -4.11 11.99 6.05
N ARG A 11 -3.92 12.39 4.82
CA ARG A 11 -3.21 11.60 3.82
C ARG A 11 -1.90 12.30 3.52
N VAL A 12 -0.82 11.54 3.48
CA VAL A 12 0.52 12.02 3.18
C VAL A 12 0.57 12.32 1.69
N ALA A 13 0.48 13.58 1.32
CA ALA A 13 0.81 14.02 -0.02
C ALA A 13 2.33 13.85 -0.21
N LEU A 14 2.73 13.06 -1.18
CA LEU A 14 4.11 13.01 -1.68
C LEU A 14 4.37 14.34 -2.40
N ASN A 15 4.84 15.36 -1.67
CA ASN A 15 5.26 16.62 -2.25
C ASN A 15 6.61 16.44 -2.96
N LEU A 16 6.58 16.37 -4.27
CA LEU A 16 7.74 16.63 -5.12
C LEU A 16 8.05 18.13 -5.05
N SER A 17 8.74 18.56 -4.01
CA SER A 17 9.29 19.92 -3.92
C SER A 17 10.69 19.93 -4.52
N LEU A 18 10.86 20.71 -5.57
CA LEU A 18 12.15 21.12 -6.12
C LEU A 18 13.01 21.74 -5.00
N ALA A 19 14.05 21.05 -4.58
CA ALA A 19 15.00 21.51 -3.59
C ALA A 19 16.04 22.40 -4.25
N ALA A 20 16.08 23.66 -3.82
CA ALA A 20 17.19 24.57 -4.06
C ALA A 20 18.46 24.07 -3.35
N LEU A 21 19.60 24.11 -4.06
CA LEU A 21 20.91 23.76 -3.55
C LEU A 21 21.29 24.58 -2.31
N TRP A 22 21.49 23.88 -1.19
CA TRP A 22 22.42 24.34 -0.14
C TRP A 22 23.48 23.25 0.04
N LEU A 23 24.67 23.49 -0.50
CA LEU A 23 25.88 22.73 -0.18
C LEU A 23 26.33 23.12 1.24
N VAL A 24 25.79 22.42 2.24
CA VAL A 24 26.43 22.34 3.55
C VAL A 24 27.00 20.92 3.63
N ALA A 25 28.33 20.84 3.65
CA ALA A 25 29.02 19.60 3.94
C ALA A 25 28.67 19.18 5.38
N ASN A 26 27.62 18.38 5.53
CA ASN A 26 27.37 17.69 6.77
C ASN A 26 28.29 16.47 6.85
N PRO A 27 29.00 16.27 7.98
CA PRO A 27 29.73 15.03 8.18
C PRO A 27 28.73 13.89 8.10
N THR A 28 29.06 12.88 7.33
CA THR A 28 28.29 11.64 7.18
C THR A 28 28.12 10.99 8.56
N ARG A 29 27.05 11.37 9.26
CA ARG A 29 26.53 10.58 10.37
C ARG A 29 25.86 9.39 9.71
N SER A 30 26.57 8.29 9.62
CA SER A 30 25.95 7.00 9.44
C SER A 30 25.02 6.78 10.63
N GLU A 31 23.77 7.21 10.51
CA GLU A 31 22.74 6.73 11.42
C GLU A 31 22.59 5.25 11.10
N ALA A 32 23.21 4.44 11.97
CA ALA A 32 23.09 3.00 11.86
C ALA A 32 21.60 2.66 12.08
N TYR A 33 20.96 2.18 11.03
CA TYR A 33 19.59 1.65 11.12
C TYR A 33 19.54 0.54 12.18
N PRO A 34 18.41 0.34 12.87
CA PRO A 34 18.28 -0.75 13.82
C PRO A 34 18.72 -2.07 13.16
N PRO A 35 19.65 -2.82 13.77
CA PRO A 35 20.07 -4.11 13.21
C PRO A 35 18.92 -5.12 13.30
N LEU A 36 18.93 -6.15 12.46
CA LEU A 36 17.91 -7.19 12.46
C LEU A 36 17.74 -7.90 13.82
N SER A 37 18.79 -7.89 14.66
CA SER A 37 18.73 -8.41 16.02
C SER A 37 17.79 -7.64 16.97
N GLU A 38 17.33 -6.46 16.56
CA GLU A 38 16.32 -5.68 17.28
C GLU A 38 14.89 -6.01 16.88
N TYR A 39 14.71 -6.93 15.92
CA TYR A 39 13.40 -7.38 15.47
C TYR A 39 13.13 -8.83 15.87
N ALA A 40 11.97 -9.06 16.45
CA ALA A 40 11.41 -10.40 16.59
C ALA A 40 10.88 -10.88 15.24
N SER A 41 11.30 -12.08 14.79
CA SER A 41 10.79 -12.70 13.57
C SER A 41 9.58 -13.57 13.90
N GLU A 42 8.47 -13.32 13.24
CA GLU A 42 7.19 -13.99 13.43
C GLU A 42 6.59 -14.43 12.09
N THR A 43 5.61 -15.34 12.15
CA THR A 43 4.79 -15.68 10.99
C THR A 43 3.33 -15.38 11.30
N SER A 44 2.66 -14.65 10.39
CA SER A 44 1.24 -14.32 10.50
C SER A 44 0.51 -14.65 9.20
N ALA A 45 -0.45 -15.58 9.24
CA ALA A 45 -1.21 -16.05 8.07
C ALA A 45 -0.31 -16.50 6.88
N GLY A 46 0.91 -17.00 7.16
CA GLY A 46 1.89 -17.44 6.17
C GLY A 46 2.82 -16.31 5.65
N PHE A 47 2.68 -15.09 6.13
CA PHE A 47 3.59 -13.98 5.85
C PHE A 47 4.69 -13.88 6.89
N SER A 48 5.91 -13.54 6.46
CA SER A 48 7.02 -13.22 7.36
C SER A 48 6.87 -11.81 7.91
N VAL A 49 6.96 -11.66 9.23
CA VAL A 49 6.79 -10.38 9.93
C VAL A 49 8.00 -10.14 10.83
N LEU A 50 8.58 -8.95 10.75
CA LEU A 50 9.64 -8.46 11.64
C LEU A 50 9.07 -7.35 12.52
N VAL A 51 8.98 -7.59 13.82
CA VAL A 51 8.45 -6.63 14.80
C VAL A 51 9.60 -6.02 15.58
N HIS A 52 9.75 -4.70 15.49
CA HIS A 52 10.78 -4.00 16.25
C HIS A 52 10.51 -4.09 17.77
N ARG A 53 11.56 -4.28 18.56
CA ARG A 53 11.47 -4.46 20.03
C ARG A 53 10.74 -3.31 20.75
N ASP A 54 10.78 -2.10 20.23
CA ASP A 54 10.11 -0.95 20.83
C ASP A 54 8.57 -1.08 20.77
N VAL A 55 8.03 -1.84 19.79
CA VAL A 55 6.61 -2.19 19.77
C VAL A 55 6.27 -3.09 20.94
N ASP A 56 7.15 -4.04 21.28
CA ASP A 56 6.98 -4.98 22.40
C ASP A 56 7.13 -4.33 23.78
N ALA A 57 7.79 -3.18 23.85
CA ALA A 57 7.89 -2.41 25.08
C ALA A 57 6.53 -1.88 25.59
N ASP A 58 5.53 -1.75 24.70
CA ASP A 58 4.13 -1.44 25.03
C ASP A 58 3.28 -2.70 24.78
N ALA A 59 3.10 -3.54 25.78
CA ALA A 59 2.43 -4.84 25.67
C ALA A 59 0.98 -4.75 25.17
N GLU A 60 0.26 -3.66 25.48
CA GLU A 60 -1.10 -3.45 25.01
C GLU A 60 -1.11 -3.11 23.51
N LEU A 61 -0.25 -2.19 23.08
CA LEU A 61 -0.08 -1.84 21.69
C LEU A 61 0.41 -3.03 20.87
N ALA A 62 1.41 -3.76 21.35
CA ALA A 62 1.93 -4.95 20.70
C ALA A 62 0.83 -5.99 20.43
N THR A 63 -0.03 -6.22 21.42
CA THR A 63 -1.18 -7.15 21.29
C THR A 63 -2.19 -6.64 20.26
N LYS A 64 -2.54 -5.36 20.29
CA LYS A 64 -3.48 -4.74 19.35
C LYS A 64 -2.95 -4.78 17.92
N THR A 65 -1.69 -4.44 17.73
CA THR A 65 -1.01 -4.42 16.43
C THR A 65 -0.97 -5.81 15.80
N ARG A 66 -0.52 -6.84 16.55
CA ARG A 66 -0.49 -8.21 16.07
C ARG A 66 -1.88 -8.76 15.74
N ARG A 67 -2.87 -8.45 16.57
CA ARG A 67 -4.26 -8.86 16.33
C ARG A 67 -4.80 -8.24 15.05
N GLU A 68 -4.59 -6.95 14.84
CA GLU A 68 -5.09 -6.24 13.65
C GLU A 68 -4.35 -6.70 12.40
N LEU A 69 -3.03 -6.84 12.44
CA LEU A 69 -2.24 -7.38 11.33
C LEU A 69 -2.70 -8.80 10.96
N LYS A 70 -2.87 -9.67 11.96
CA LYS A 70 -3.37 -11.02 11.74
C LYS A 70 -4.77 -11.03 11.14
N ARG A 71 -5.67 -10.13 11.57
CA ARG A 71 -7.01 -9.98 11.00
C ARG A 71 -6.91 -9.65 9.52
N GLN A 72 -6.17 -8.60 9.16
CA GLN A 72 -6.05 -8.16 7.75
C GLN A 72 -5.40 -9.25 6.88
N LEU A 73 -4.29 -9.84 7.31
CA LEU A 73 -3.64 -10.92 6.57
C LEU A 73 -4.52 -12.17 6.42
N THR A 74 -5.32 -12.50 7.43
CA THR A 74 -6.26 -13.63 7.35
C THR A 74 -7.36 -13.36 6.32
N GLU A 75 -7.90 -12.14 6.27
CA GLU A 75 -8.88 -11.78 5.24
C GLU A 75 -8.26 -11.77 3.84
N ILE A 76 -7.05 -11.26 3.68
CA ILE A 76 -6.30 -11.29 2.42
C ILE A 76 -6.12 -12.73 1.90
N VAL A 77 -5.72 -13.66 2.76
CA VAL A 77 -5.56 -15.08 2.39
C VAL A 77 -6.86 -15.74 1.95
N LYS A 78 -8.00 -15.30 2.47
CA LYS A 78 -9.32 -15.84 2.08
C LYS A 78 -9.79 -15.37 0.71
N VAL A 79 -9.38 -14.18 0.29
CA VAL A 79 -9.97 -13.53 -0.88
C VAL A 79 -9.06 -13.49 -2.11
N LEU A 80 -7.73 -13.48 -1.92
CA LEU A 80 -6.79 -13.44 -3.03
C LEU A 80 -6.60 -14.83 -3.66
N PRO A 81 -6.36 -14.89 -4.99
CA PRO A 81 -5.98 -16.12 -5.68
C PRO A 81 -4.68 -16.71 -5.14
N GLU A 82 -4.57 -18.05 -5.11
CA GLU A 82 -3.39 -18.72 -4.55
C GLU A 82 -2.08 -18.36 -5.27
N HIS A 83 -2.11 -18.18 -6.59
CA HIS A 83 -0.92 -17.74 -7.34
C HIS A 83 -0.42 -16.36 -6.90
N ALA A 84 -1.33 -15.44 -6.54
CA ALA A 84 -0.96 -14.14 -5.99
C ALA A 84 -0.39 -14.28 -4.58
N LEU A 85 -0.99 -15.13 -3.74
CA LEU A 85 -0.50 -15.39 -2.39
C LEU A 85 0.91 -15.99 -2.38
N VAL A 86 1.25 -16.87 -3.35
CA VAL A 86 2.61 -17.43 -3.50
C VAL A 86 3.64 -16.32 -3.69
N GLU A 87 3.34 -15.30 -4.50
CA GLU A 87 4.24 -14.17 -4.72
C GLU A 87 4.25 -13.19 -3.55
N LEU A 88 3.09 -12.88 -2.99
CA LEU A 88 2.98 -11.90 -1.92
C LEU A 88 3.55 -12.39 -0.58
N ARG A 89 3.54 -13.70 -0.32
CA ARG A 89 4.22 -14.28 0.87
C ARG A 89 5.74 -14.11 0.85
N LYS A 90 6.33 -13.75 -0.28
CA LYS A 90 7.76 -13.37 -0.39
C LYS A 90 8.03 -11.94 0.08
N VAL A 91 7.00 -11.13 0.32
CA VAL A 91 7.10 -9.77 0.81
C VAL A 91 7.31 -9.80 2.32
N GLN A 92 8.43 -9.23 2.78
CA GLN A 92 8.70 -9.06 4.21
C GLN A 92 7.84 -7.92 4.76
N ILE A 93 7.12 -8.18 5.85
CA ILE A 93 6.37 -7.13 6.58
C ILE A 93 7.21 -6.68 7.77
N TRP A 94 7.40 -5.36 7.91
CA TRP A 94 8.09 -4.71 9.00
C TRP A 94 7.09 -3.96 9.87
N VAL A 95 7.27 -4.01 11.18
CA VAL A 95 6.41 -3.31 12.14
C VAL A 95 7.27 -2.45 13.05
N GLU A 96 7.09 -1.13 12.95
CA GLU A 96 7.80 -0.12 13.71
C GLU A 96 6.86 0.55 14.74
N LEU A 97 7.43 1.01 15.85
CA LEU A 97 6.66 1.79 16.81
C LEU A 97 6.31 3.16 16.25
N ASN A 98 7.31 3.87 15.71
CA ASN A 98 7.19 5.24 15.22
C ASN A 98 8.37 5.60 14.31
N ALA A 99 8.61 4.83 13.25
CA ALA A 99 9.61 5.19 12.25
C ALA A 99 9.19 6.47 11.49
N LYS A 100 7.88 6.73 11.42
CA LYS A 100 7.30 7.91 10.79
C LYS A 100 6.08 8.38 11.58
N GLU A 101 6.16 9.55 12.20
CA GLU A 101 5.12 10.07 13.09
C GLU A 101 3.72 10.07 12.47
N ARG A 102 3.61 10.45 11.19
CA ARG A 102 2.36 10.50 10.42
C ARG A 102 2.23 9.35 9.40
N GLY A 103 2.98 8.27 9.58
CA GLY A 103 2.92 7.09 8.73
C GLY A 103 1.85 6.11 9.20
N GLY A 104 1.24 5.39 8.26
CA GLY A 104 0.46 4.18 8.50
C GLY A 104 1.27 2.97 8.07
N ALA A 105 1.02 2.49 6.83
CA ALA A 105 1.84 1.51 6.16
C ALA A 105 2.34 2.08 4.81
N GLU A 106 3.42 1.50 4.28
CA GLU A 106 3.97 1.85 2.98
C GLU A 106 4.78 0.68 2.38
N TYR A 107 4.65 0.48 1.05
CA TYR A 107 5.48 -0.46 0.30
C TYR A 107 6.72 0.25 -0.24
N HIS A 108 7.90 -0.33 -0.01
CA HIS A 108 9.17 0.28 -0.39
C HIS A 108 9.71 -0.24 -1.72
N VAL A 109 9.54 0.52 -2.79
CA VAL A 109 9.94 0.13 -4.16
C VAL A 109 11.45 0.25 -4.36
N SER A 110 12.07 1.35 -3.90
CA SER A 110 13.41 1.76 -4.33
C SER A 110 14.42 1.77 -3.19
N ARG A 111 15.41 0.87 -3.29
CA ARG A 111 16.58 0.87 -2.40
C ARG A 111 17.35 2.20 -2.43
N ARG A 112 17.49 2.78 -3.62
CA ARG A 112 18.18 4.05 -3.81
C ARG A 112 17.46 5.16 -3.07
N TRP A 113 16.14 5.26 -3.27
CA TRP A 113 15.32 6.27 -2.60
C TRP A 113 15.40 6.15 -1.07
N LEU A 114 15.27 4.93 -0.54
CA LEU A 114 15.42 4.67 0.90
C LEU A 114 16.75 5.19 1.43
N THR A 115 17.86 4.85 0.75
CA THR A 115 19.20 5.29 1.17
C THR A 115 19.34 6.81 1.12
N GLU A 116 18.90 7.45 0.03
CA GLU A 116 19.04 8.90 -0.17
C GLU A 116 18.14 9.71 0.81
N ASN A 117 17.07 9.12 1.32
CA ASN A 117 16.14 9.75 2.25
C ASN A 117 16.29 9.30 3.72
N GLY A 118 17.38 8.58 4.05
CA GLY A 118 17.67 8.21 5.43
C GLY A 118 16.84 7.05 5.99
N TYR A 119 16.21 6.25 5.12
CA TYR A 119 15.48 5.05 5.49
C TYR A 119 16.34 3.80 5.39
N ASN A 120 15.97 2.76 6.15
CA ASN A 120 16.67 1.48 6.12
C ASN A 120 16.53 0.78 4.75
N PRO A 121 17.62 0.66 3.96
CA PRO A 121 17.56 0.04 2.63
C PRO A 121 17.26 -1.47 2.66
N ALA A 122 17.32 -2.12 3.82
CA ALA A 122 16.92 -3.52 3.98
C ALA A 122 15.40 -3.72 3.81
N LYS A 123 14.59 -2.65 3.95
CA LYS A 123 13.13 -2.68 3.75
C LYS A 123 12.70 -2.67 2.29
N THR A 124 13.64 -2.58 1.34
CA THR A 124 13.32 -2.59 -0.10
C THR A 124 12.56 -3.85 -0.49
N GLY A 125 11.45 -3.67 -1.20
CA GLY A 125 10.54 -4.76 -1.60
C GLY A 125 9.69 -5.29 -0.45
N GLY A 126 9.71 -4.64 0.71
CA GLY A 126 8.88 -4.95 1.87
C GLY A 126 7.76 -3.96 2.10
N VAL A 127 6.79 -4.37 2.88
CA VAL A 127 5.75 -3.50 3.46
C VAL A 127 6.19 -3.09 4.85
N GLU A 128 6.18 -1.80 5.16
CA GLU A 128 6.47 -1.26 6.47
C GLU A 128 5.20 -0.68 7.11
N ILE A 129 4.82 -1.20 8.28
CA ILE A 129 3.92 -0.52 9.20
C ILE A 129 4.79 0.48 9.96
N ALA A 130 4.85 1.72 9.46
CA ALA A 130 5.78 2.74 9.93
C ALA A 130 5.44 3.30 11.32
N ASN A 131 4.17 3.16 11.74
CA ASN A 131 3.68 3.56 13.05
C ASN A 131 2.58 2.61 13.53
N ALA A 132 2.90 1.78 14.51
CA ALA A 132 1.99 0.78 15.06
C ALA A 132 0.71 1.38 15.67
N ARG A 133 0.77 2.59 16.27
CA ARG A 133 -0.40 3.26 16.85
C ARG A 133 -1.34 3.72 15.76
N ASN A 134 -0.82 4.42 14.76
CA ASN A 134 -1.60 4.89 13.62
C ASN A 134 -2.22 3.71 12.86
N PHE A 135 -1.47 2.62 12.67
CA PHE A 135 -1.98 1.41 12.03
C PHE A 135 -3.23 0.89 12.74
N VAL A 136 -3.18 0.73 14.06
CA VAL A 136 -4.33 0.24 14.84
C VAL A 136 -5.50 1.24 14.79
N GLU A 137 -5.23 2.54 14.95
CA GLU A 137 -6.27 3.57 14.99
C GLU A 137 -6.92 3.76 13.62
N TRP A 138 -6.12 3.86 12.55
CA TRP A 138 -6.63 4.14 11.21
C TRP A 138 -7.33 2.93 10.60
N SER A 139 -6.83 1.72 10.86
CA SER A 139 -7.53 0.49 10.44
C SER A 139 -8.93 0.39 11.05
N ALA A 140 -9.09 0.80 12.31
CA ALA A 140 -10.38 0.81 12.98
C ALA A 140 -11.29 1.96 12.53
N ALA A 141 -10.72 3.12 12.18
CA ALA A 141 -11.48 4.32 11.88
C ALA A 141 -11.93 4.40 10.42
N ALA A 142 -11.03 4.12 9.46
CA ALA A 142 -11.27 4.40 8.05
C ALA A 142 -10.60 3.44 7.07
N GLN A 143 -9.44 2.83 7.40
CA GLN A 143 -8.60 2.08 6.47
C GLN A 143 -8.48 0.59 6.83
N PRO A 144 -9.59 -0.18 6.80
CA PRO A 144 -9.60 -1.57 7.26
C PRO A 144 -8.77 -2.53 6.38
N CYS A 145 -8.36 -2.10 5.19
CA CYS A 145 -7.61 -2.88 4.21
C CYS A 145 -6.20 -2.32 3.93
N MET A 146 -5.62 -1.56 4.86
CA MET A 146 -4.32 -0.90 4.70
C MET A 146 -3.21 -1.87 4.25
N VAL A 147 -3.17 -3.09 4.79
CA VAL A 147 -2.16 -4.10 4.38
C VAL A 147 -2.42 -4.61 2.97
N LEU A 148 -3.68 -4.74 2.55
CA LEU A 148 -4.02 -5.10 1.17
C LEU A 148 -3.60 -4.02 0.19
N HIS A 149 -3.77 -2.75 0.54
CA HIS A 149 -3.30 -1.61 -0.24
C HIS A 149 -1.79 -1.72 -0.54
N GLU A 150 -0.98 -1.91 0.49
CA GLU A 150 0.47 -2.03 0.34
C GLU A 150 0.90 -3.30 -0.40
N LEU A 151 0.19 -4.40 -0.19
CA LEU A 151 0.42 -5.62 -0.95
C LEU A 151 -0.03 -5.51 -2.41
N ALA A 152 -1.00 -4.64 -2.73
CA ALA A 152 -1.33 -4.33 -4.12
C ALA A 152 -0.19 -3.56 -4.80
N HIS A 153 0.47 -2.62 -4.13
CA HIS A 153 1.70 -2.02 -4.64
C HIS A 153 2.79 -3.08 -4.85
N ALA A 154 2.96 -4.00 -3.87
CA ALA A 154 3.92 -5.09 -4.03
C ALA A 154 3.61 -5.96 -5.25
N TRP A 155 2.35 -6.32 -5.48
CA TRP A 155 1.90 -7.05 -6.67
C TRP A 155 2.19 -6.28 -7.95
N HIS A 156 1.83 -5.00 -7.98
CA HIS A 156 2.05 -4.12 -9.13
C HIS A 156 3.54 -4.11 -9.53
N PHE A 157 4.44 -3.76 -8.61
CA PHE A 157 5.85 -3.61 -8.93
C PHE A 157 6.60 -4.93 -9.15
N ARG A 158 6.19 -6.03 -8.48
CA ARG A 158 6.92 -7.30 -8.55
C ARG A 158 6.44 -8.20 -9.68
N VAL A 159 5.17 -8.12 -10.03
CA VAL A 159 4.51 -9.06 -10.95
C VAL A 159 4.03 -8.38 -12.21
N LEU A 160 3.42 -7.20 -12.10
CA LEU A 160 2.87 -6.50 -13.26
C LEU A 160 3.91 -5.62 -13.97
N GLY A 161 4.95 -5.20 -13.26
CA GLY A 161 5.93 -4.22 -13.73
C GLY A 161 5.50 -2.78 -13.46
N GLU A 162 6.45 -1.84 -13.53
CA GLU A 162 6.22 -0.43 -13.20
C GLU A 162 5.17 0.22 -14.11
N ASP A 163 5.19 -0.12 -15.40
CA ASP A 163 4.32 0.44 -16.43
C ASP A 163 3.35 -0.63 -16.96
N HIS A 164 2.16 -0.74 -16.33
CA HIS A 164 1.14 -1.68 -16.79
C HIS A 164 0.10 -0.96 -17.65
N ALA A 165 0.06 -1.28 -18.93
CA ALA A 165 -0.72 -0.55 -19.93
C ALA A 165 -2.24 -0.53 -19.65
N GLU A 166 -2.80 -1.65 -19.21
CA GLU A 166 -4.24 -1.75 -18.93
C GLU A 166 -4.64 -0.92 -17.70
N ILE A 167 -3.83 -0.95 -16.61
CA ILE A 167 -4.06 -0.14 -15.42
C ILE A 167 -3.95 1.33 -15.78
N ALA A 168 -2.90 1.72 -16.50
CA ALA A 168 -2.69 3.10 -16.93
C ALA A 168 -3.82 3.59 -17.87
N ALA A 169 -4.36 2.73 -18.74
CA ALA A 169 -5.49 3.07 -19.60
C ALA A 169 -6.79 3.24 -18.79
N ALA A 170 -7.06 2.34 -17.83
CA ALA A 170 -8.22 2.44 -16.96
C ALA A 170 -8.15 3.70 -16.08
N TYR A 171 -6.98 3.99 -15.51
CA TYR A 171 -6.72 5.21 -14.74
C TYR A 171 -7.01 6.48 -15.57
N ARG A 172 -6.43 6.59 -16.77
CA ARG A 172 -6.69 7.74 -17.66
C ARG A 172 -8.18 7.91 -17.97
N ASN A 173 -8.87 6.82 -18.32
CA ASN A 173 -10.31 6.88 -18.58
C ASN A 173 -11.09 7.36 -17.34
N ALA A 174 -10.74 6.89 -16.14
CA ALA A 174 -11.40 7.31 -14.91
C ALA A 174 -11.16 8.80 -14.62
N MET A 175 -9.92 9.29 -14.84
CA MET A 175 -9.58 10.71 -14.65
C MET A 175 -10.26 11.60 -15.67
N ASP A 176 -10.25 11.24 -16.95
CA ASP A 176 -10.90 12.02 -18.02
C ASP A 176 -12.42 12.17 -17.79
N ARG A 177 -13.03 11.18 -17.14
CA ARG A 177 -14.46 11.19 -16.79
C ARG A 177 -14.75 11.80 -15.42
N GLY A 178 -13.74 12.17 -14.64
CA GLY A 178 -13.88 12.74 -13.29
C GLY A 178 -14.53 11.80 -12.27
N LEU A 179 -14.39 10.47 -12.45
CA LEU A 179 -15.11 9.48 -11.63
C LEU A 179 -14.79 9.58 -10.15
N TYR A 180 -13.59 10.04 -9.79
CA TYR A 180 -13.06 10.06 -8.44
C TYR A 180 -12.81 11.48 -7.90
N ASP A 181 -13.24 12.52 -8.64
CA ASP A 181 -12.99 13.92 -8.23
C ASP A 181 -13.78 14.32 -6.98
N ARG A 182 -14.96 13.73 -6.79
CA ARG A 182 -15.82 14.02 -5.65
C ARG A 182 -16.69 12.81 -5.29
N VAL A 183 -16.16 11.96 -4.44
CA VAL A 183 -16.84 10.73 -4.00
C VAL A 183 -17.07 10.71 -2.49
N PRO A 184 -18.05 9.93 -2.00
CA PRO A 184 -18.24 9.71 -0.57
C PRO A 184 -16.98 9.15 0.09
N TYR A 185 -16.70 9.61 1.31
CA TYR A 185 -15.62 9.11 2.16
C TYR A 185 -16.21 8.38 3.38
N VAL A 186 -15.57 7.31 3.81
CA VAL A 186 -16.09 6.43 4.87
C VAL A 186 -16.32 7.15 6.21
N ALA A 187 -15.50 8.17 6.52
CA ALA A 187 -15.67 8.99 7.72
C ALA A 187 -16.70 10.13 7.54
N GLY A 188 -17.42 10.16 6.42
CA GLY A 188 -18.44 11.14 6.08
C GLY A 188 -18.00 12.22 5.13
N GLY A 189 -19.01 12.85 4.50
CA GLY A 189 -18.78 13.88 3.47
C GLY A 189 -18.37 13.32 2.11
N THR A 190 -17.94 14.23 1.22
CA THR A 190 -17.42 13.91 -0.11
C THR A 190 -16.10 14.62 -0.33
N GLN A 191 -15.16 13.96 -0.98
CA GLN A 191 -13.85 14.54 -1.32
C GLN A 191 -13.25 13.85 -2.53
N LYS A 192 -12.14 14.36 -3.03
CA LYS A 192 -11.35 13.75 -4.08
C LYS A 192 -10.71 12.47 -3.54
N ALA A 193 -10.91 11.33 -4.25
CA ALA A 193 -10.35 10.05 -3.82
C ALA A 193 -8.83 10.01 -3.97
N TYR A 194 -8.18 9.22 -3.14
CA TYR A 194 -6.74 9.00 -3.21
C TYR A 194 -6.32 8.27 -4.50
N ALA A 195 -7.20 7.47 -5.07
CA ALA A 195 -7.07 6.86 -6.39
C ALA A 195 -6.72 7.85 -7.52
N THR A 196 -6.96 9.17 -7.33
CA THR A 196 -6.62 10.19 -8.33
C THR A 196 -5.15 10.60 -8.33
N THR A 197 -4.35 10.14 -7.38
CA THR A 197 -2.95 10.53 -7.21
C THR A 197 -2.08 10.09 -8.38
N ASN A 198 -2.17 8.81 -8.74
CA ASN A 198 -1.50 8.18 -9.87
C ASN A 198 -2.14 6.80 -10.13
N ASP A 199 -1.69 6.11 -11.17
CA ASP A 199 -2.19 4.79 -11.58
C ASP A 199 -1.87 3.67 -10.57
N LYS A 200 -0.82 3.81 -9.75
CA LYS A 200 -0.44 2.84 -8.72
C LYS A 200 -1.39 2.94 -7.51
N GLU A 201 -1.70 4.17 -7.08
CA GLU A 201 -2.69 4.40 -6.02
C GLU A 201 -4.11 4.02 -6.48
N TYR A 202 -4.44 4.33 -7.73
CA TYR A 202 -5.68 3.87 -8.33
C TYR A 202 -5.80 2.35 -8.29
N PHE A 203 -4.75 1.61 -8.68
CA PHE A 203 -4.73 0.16 -8.61
C PHE A 203 -4.92 -0.37 -7.19
N ALA A 204 -4.23 0.22 -6.20
CA ALA A 204 -4.30 -0.19 -4.81
C ALA A 204 -5.70 0.08 -4.21
N GLU A 205 -6.25 1.28 -4.39
CA GLU A 205 -7.59 1.66 -3.92
C GLU A 205 -8.70 0.77 -4.55
N LEU A 206 -8.61 0.50 -5.85
CA LEU A 206 -9.55 -0.38 -6.51
C LEU A 206 -9.41 -1.85 -6.07
N SER A 207 -8.20 -2.29 -5.72
CA SER A 207 -7.97 -3.62 -5.14
C SER A 207 -8.62 -3.75 -3.76
N GLU A 208 -8.58 -2.69 -2.93
CA GLU A 208 -9.32 -2.66 -1.67
C GLU A 208 -10.84 -2.79 -1.89
N ALA A 209 -11.40 -2.03 -2.84
CA ALA A 209 -12.82 -2.12 -3.18
C ALA A 209 -13.21 -3.49 -3.75
N TYR A 210 -12.31 -4.12 -4.52
CA TYR A 210 -12.55 -5.39 -5.18
C TYR A 210 -12.53 -6.59 -4.22
N TYR A 211 -11.58 -6.62 -3.29
CA TYR A 211 -11.34 -7.75 -2.38
C TYR A 211 -11.78 -7.50 -0.94
N GLY A 212 -12.04 -6.26 -0.55
CA GLY A 212 -12.32 -5.88 0.81
C GLY A 212 -13.25 -4.69 0.93
N LYS A 213 -12.77 -3.65 1.59
CA LYS A 213 -13.50 -2.40 1.79
C LYS A 213 -12.55 -1.21 1.66
N ASN A 214 -12.81 -0.37 0.66
CA ASN A 214 -12.12 0.88 0.45
C ASN A 214 -12.64 1.99 1.38
N ASP A 215 -11.85 3.00 1.65
CA ASP A 215 -12.23 4.18 2.44
C ASP A 215 -12.87 5.30 1.60
N PHE A 216 -12.68 5.29 0.27
CA PHE A 216 -13.41 6.12 -0.68
C PHE A 216 -14.40 5.30 -1.51
N PHE A 217 -15.52 5.92 -1.88
CA PHE A 217 -16.42 5.29 -2.85
C PHE A 217 -15.72 5.18 -4.23
N PRO A 218 -15.86 3.98 -4.83
CA PRO A 218 -16.65 2.79 -4.46
C PRO A 218 -16.03 2.02 -3.29
N PHE A 219 -16.86 1.68 -2.31
CA PHE A 219 -16.41 1.03 -1.09
C PHE A 219 -16.21 -0.48 -1.23
N VAL A 220 -16.97 -1.11 -2.14
CA VAL A 220 -16.99 -2.57 -2.32
C VAL A 220 -17.13 -2.96 -3.79
N ARG A 221 -16.80 -4.21 -4.09
CA ARG A 221 -16.74 -4.80 -5.44
C ARG A 221 -17.95 -4.46 -6.33
N ARG A 222 -19.17 -4.60 -5.80
CA ARG A 222 -20.39 -4.34 -6.58
C ARG A 222 -20.56 -2.86 -6.93
N GLU A 223 -20.08 -1.97 -6.10
CA GLU A 223 -20.09 -0.54 -6.36
C GLU A 223 -19.02 -0.18 -7.39
N LEU A 224 -17.82 -0.77 -7.27
CA LEU A 224 -16.74 -0.62 -8.25
C LEU A 224 -17.17 -1.06 -9.65
N GLU A 225 -17.79 -2.23 -9.78
CA GLU A 225 -18.29 -2.74 -11.07
C GLU A 225 -19.22 -1.76 -11.77
N LYS A 226 -20.06 -1.04 -11.02
CA LYS A 226 -21.03 -0.07 -11.56
C LYS A 226 -20.43 1.30 -11.81
N HIS A 227 -19.55 1.76 -10.92
CA HIS A 227 -18.99 3.10 -10.93
C HIS A 227 -17.89 3.24 -11.97
N ASP A 228 -17.00 2.25 -12.01
CA ASP A 228 -15.84 2.19 -12.92
C ASP A 228 -15.70 0.80 -13.55
N PRO A 229 -16.52 0.47 -14.55
CA PRO A 229 -16.46 -0.85 -15.18
C PRO A 229 -15.12 -1.18 -15.84
N GLN A 230 -14.39 -0.17 -16.33
CA GLN A 230 -13.08 -0.37 -16.94
C GLN A 230 -12.01 -0.64 -15.86
N GLY A 231 -12.02 0.10 -14.77
CA GLY A 231 -11.19 -0.18 -13.62
C GLY A 231 -11.46 -1.56 -13.03
N PHE A 232 -12.74 -1.92 -12.87
CA PHE A 232 -13.13 -3.26 -12.42
C PHE A 232 -12.58 -4.37 -13.33
N ALA A 233 -12.66 -4.20 -14.66
CA ALA A 233 -12.14 -5.17 -15.61
C ALA A 233 -10.62 -5.29 -15.52
N ALA A 234 -9.90 -4.17 -15.40
CA ALA A 234 -8.44 -4.15 -15.24
C ALA A 234 -8.01 -4.84 -13.94
N ILE A 235 -8.66 -4.54 -12.80
CA ILE A 235 -8.38 -5.19 -11.52
C ILE A 235 -8.60 -6.70 -11.63
N ARG A 236 -9.73 -7.12 -12.19
CA ARG A 236 -10.03 -8.54 -12.37
C ARG A 236 -8.97 -9.23 -13.23
N ALA A 237 -8.62 -8.68 -14.37
CA ALA A 237 -7.62 -9.25 -15.27
C ALA A 237 -6.25 -9.37 -14.61
N THR A 238 -5.83 -8.32 -13.87
CA THR A 238 -4.50 -8.27 -13.25
C THR A 238 -4.36 -9.18 -12.03
N TRP A 239 -5.43 -9.45 -11.29
CA TRP A 239 -5.35 -10.33 -10.12
C TRP A 239 -5.73 -11.78 -10.42
N GLU A 240 -6.69 -12.02 -11.32
CA GLU A 240 -7.23 -13.38 -11.54
C GLU A 240 -6.47 -14.15 -12.63
N ALA A 241 -5.70 -13.48 -13.53
CA ALA A 241 -4.90 -14.18 -14.53
C ALA A 241 -3.65 -14.82 -13.89
N PRO A 242 -3.35 -16.10 -14.19
CA PRO A 242 -2.14 -16.76 -13.73
C PRO A 242 -0.87 -16.02 -14.19
N VAL A 243 0.18 -16.04 -13.35
CA VAL A 243 1.46 -15.36 -13.65
C VAL A 243 2.10 -15.88 -14.94
N GLU A 244 1.97 -17.19 -15.21
CA GLU A 244 2.54 -17.86 -16.39
C GLU A 244 1.94 -17.36 -17.73
N SER A 245 0.64 -17.08 -17.76
CA SER A 245 -0.03 -16.56 -18.97
C SER A 245 0.46 -15.16 -19.35
N ARG A 246 1.00 -14.39 -18.43
CA ARG A 246 1.51 -13.03 -18.66
C ARG A 246 2.92 -13.03 -19.22
N ALA A 247 3.73 -14.02 -18.88
CA ALA A 247 5.08 -14.17 -19.47
C ALA A 247 4.99 -14.45 -20.98
N GLU A 248 3.95 -15.16 -21.43
CA GLU A 248 3.70 -15.45 -22.85
C GLU A 248 3.19 -14.20 -23.61
N GLU A 249 2.32 -13.39 -23.00
CA GLU A 249 1.85 -12.13 -23.60
C GLU A 249 2.97 -11.10 -23.76
N SER A 250 3.86 -10.96 -22.77
CA SER A 250 4.99 -10.04 -22.86
C SER A 250 6.04 -10.49 -23.90
N ALA A 251 6.22 -11.79 -24.09
CA ALA A 251 7.14 -12.34 -25.08
C ALA A 251 6.61 -12.21 -26.53
N THR A 252 5.29 -12.14 -26.70
CA THR A 252 4.63 -11.93 -28.02
C THR A 252 4.48 -10.46 -28.39
N ALA A 253 4.65 -9.54 -27.45
CA ALA A 253 4.55 -8.09 -27.65
C ALA A 253 5.89 -7.42 -28.06
N GLU A 254 7.02 -8.15 -28.16
CA GLU A 254 8.23 -7.61 -28.76
C GLU A 254 7.98 -7.35 -30.25
N PRO A 255 8.15 -6.12 -30.75
CA PRO A 255 8.01 -5.84 -32.17
C PRO A 255 9.07 -6.62 -32.95
N ALA A 256 8.59 -7.49 -33.83
CA ALA A 256 9.45 -8.11 -34.83
C ALA A 256 10.09 -6.99 -35.67
N GLY A 257 11.37 -6.80 -35.50
CA GLY A 257 12.19 -6.37 -36.60
C GLY A 257 12.65 -4.92 -36.67
N GLN A 258 13.86 -4.88 -36.82
CA GLN A 258 14.74 -4.10 -37.69
C GLN A 258 15.59 -3.06 -37.00
#